data_ad1897f0bc413736ec4044bd43b2c6da
#
_entry.id   ad1897f0bc413736ec4044bd43b2c6da
#
_cell.length_a   1.000
_cell.length_b   1.000
_cell.length_c   1.000
_cell.angle_alpha   90.00
_cell.angle_beta   90.00
_cell.angle_gamma   90.00
#
_symmetry.space_group_name_H-M   'P 1'
#
loop_
_entity.id
_entity.type
_entity.pdbx_description
1 polymer ?
#
loop_
_entity_poly.entity_id
_entity_poly.type
_entity_poly.pdbx_seq_one_letter_code
_entity_poly.pdbx_strand_id
1 'polypeptide(L)'
;LNFEWLKKIASSDCVLREKMTLFWANVFVCRDNHILHIIQFNNTLRNHALGDFGAFVKAVSRTPSMLKYLNNNRNVKFKPNENFARELLELFTLGLGNYSEQDIKEAARAFTGWNFKPNGDFILRTNKHDENPKTFLGISGNLGGDDVIDIILKQRQCAEFICKKIYTYFV
;
A
#
# COMPACT_ATOMS: atom_id res chain seq x y z
N LEU A 1 14.99 3.44 -17.15
CA LEU A 1 14.04 4.11 -16.22
C LEU A 1 14.77 5.06 -15.26
N ASN A 2 15.86 4.63 -14.64
CA ASN A 2 16.59 5.43 -13.64
C ASN A 2 17.21 6.71 -14.24
N PHE A 3 17.74 6.66 -15.45
CA PHE A 3 18.38 7.81 -16.10
C PHE A 3 17.38 8.93 -16.43
N GLU A 4 16.20 8.58 -16.96
CA GLU A 4 15.13 9.56 -17.25
C GLU A 4 14.56 10.16 -15.96
N TRP A 5 14.50 9.39 -14.89
CA TRP A 5 14.06 9.91 -13.59
C TRP A 5 15.10 10.87 -12.98
N LEU A 6 16.39 10.54 -13.09
CA LEU A 6 17.48 11.44 -12.67
C LEU A 6 17.46 12.75 -13.44
N LYS A 7 17.28 12.70 -14.77
CA LYS A 7 17.08 13.92 -15.57
C LYS A 7 15.90 14.76 -15.08
N LYS A 8 14.78 14.09 -14.79
CA LYS A 8 13.57 14.76 -14.31
C LYS A 8 13.79 15.41 -12.93
N ILE A 9 14.51 14.74 -12.02
CA ILE A 9 14.90 15.34 -10.73
C ILE A 9 15.79 16.58 -10.93
N ALA A 10 16.73 16.52 -11.87
CA ALA A 10 17.67 17.60 -12.12
C ALA A 10 17.06 18.83 -12.83
N SER A 11 16.01 18.64 -13.63
CA SER A 11 15.40 19.68 -14.48
C SER A 11 13.97 20.06 -14.08
N SER A 12 13.42 19.50 -13.00
CA SER A 12 12.03 19.75 -12.58
C SER A 12 11.92 21.02 -11.76
N ASP A 13 10.90 21.82 -12.03
CA ASP A 13 10.49 22.94 -11.16
C ASP A 13 10.01 22.48 -9.77
N CYS A 14 9.74 21.17 -9.61
CA CYS A 14 9.26 20.53 -8.40
C CYS A 14 10.23 19.46 -7.88
N VAL A 15 11.50 19.81 -7.66
CA VAL A 15 12.57 18.89 -7.24
C VAL A 15 12.19 18.08 -6.00
N LEU A 16 11.57 18.71 -5.01
CA LEU A 16 11.15 18.02 -3.78
C LEU A 16 10.14 16.90 -4.08
N ARG A 17 9.16 17.14 -4.94
CA ARG A 17 8.18 16.11 -5.34
C ARG A 17 8.86 14.91 -5.99
N GLU A 18 9.79 15.13 -6.90
CA GLU A 18 10.49 14.02 -7.58
C GLU A 18 11.40 13.25 -6.62
N LYS A 19 12.09 13.94 -5.69
CA LYS A 19 12.87 13.28 -4.63
C LYS A 19 11.99 12.46 -3.68
N MET A 20 10.85 13.02 -3.25
CA MET A 20 9.88 12.29 -2.43
C MET A 20 9.25 11.11 -3.19
N THR A 21 8.99 11.27 -4.49
CA THR A 21 8.50 10.16 -5.32
C THR A 21 9.52 9.01 -5.36
N LEU A 22 10.80 9.32 -5.49
CA LEU A 22 11.87 8.32 -5.44
C LEU A 22 11.98 7.66 -4.06
N PHE A 23 11.88 8.43 -2.98
CA PHE A 23 11.80 7.89 -1.62
C PHE A 23 10.64 6.90 -1.49
N TRP A 24 9.44 7.28 -1.91
CA TRP A 24 8.26 6.41 -1.84
C TRP A 24 8.37 5.16 -2.72
N ALA A 25 9.07 5.24 -3.85
CA ALA A 25 9.36 4.07 -4.69
C ALA A 25 10.28 3.05 -3.98
N ASN A 26 11.11 3.51 -3.03
CA ASN A 26 11.91 2.63 -2.18
C ASN A 26 11.12 2.08 -0.97
N VAL A 27 10.05 2.75 -0.54
CA VAL A 27 9.16 2.26 0.53
C VAL A 27 8.14 1.29 -0.03
N PHE A 28 7.38 1.71 -1.05
CA PHE A 28 6.35 0.89 -1.71
C PHE A 28 6.95 0.11 -2.89
N VAL A 29 7.86 -0.81 -2.58
CA VAL A 29 8.52 -1.61 -3.63
C VAL A 29 7.49 -2.49 -4.33
N CYS A 30 7.45 -2.41 -5.66
CA CYS A 30 6.72 -3.39 -6.46
C CYS A 30 7.40 -3.64 -7.81
N ARG A 31 7.06 -4.77 -8.43
CA ARG A 31 7.53 -5.16 -9.76
C ARG A 31 6.34 -5.59 -10.61
N ASP A 32 6.26 -5.08 -11.83
CA ASP A 32 5.30 -5.51 -12.85
C ASP A 32 6.00 -5.55 -14.21
N ASN A 33 5.46 -6.35 -15.14
CA ASN A 33 5.92 -6.41 -16.53
C ASN A 33 4.96 -5.68 -17.49
N HIS A 34 3.85 -5.17 -16.98
CA HIS A 34 2.84 -4.47 -17.78
C HIS A 34 3.07 -2.96 -17.71
N ILE A 35 3.44 -2.37 -18.84
CA ILE A 35 3.87 -0.96 -18.91
C ILE A 35 2.83 0.04 -18.37
N LEU A 36 1.54 -0.17 -18.68
CA LEU A 36 0.48 0.73 -18.20
C LEU A 36 0.30 0.66 -16.69
N HIS A 37 0.44 -0.53 -16.09
CA HIS A 37 0.39 -0.67 -14.62
C HIS A 37 1.57 0.03 -13.95
N ILE A 38 2.78 -0.07 -14.54
CA ILE A 38 3.98 0.62 -14.02
C ILE A 38 3.80 2.14 -14.12
N ILE A 39 3.27 2.63 -15.24
CA ILE A 39 2.98 4.07 -15.39
C ILE A 39 1.96 4.53 -14.36
N GLN A 40 0.86 3.79 -14.19
CA GLN A 40 -0.17 4.09 -13.19
C GLN A 40 0.42 4.10 -11.77
N PHE A 41 1.22 3.10 -11.41
CA PHE A 41 1.90 3.03 -10.13
C PHE A 41 2.80 4.24 -9.88
N ASN A 42 3.69 4.56 -10.82
CA ASN A 42 4.60 5.70 -10.70
C ASN A 42 3.85 7.04 -10.63
N ASN A 43 2.75 7.20 -11.37
CA ASN A 43 1.91 8.39 -11.29
C ASN A 43 1.20 8.48 -9.93
N THR A 44 0.76 7.35 -9.37
CA THR A 44 0.18 7.30 -8.02
C THR A 44 1.20 7.77 -6.99
N LEU A 45 2.45 7.26 -7.03
CA LEU A 45 3.52 7.72 -6.14
C LEU A 45 3.75 9.24 -6.27
N ARG A 46 3.82 9.75 -7.49
CA ARG A 46 4.10 11.18 -7.76
C ARG A 46 2.96 12.09 -7.32
N ASN A 47 1.73 11.71 -7.57
CA ASN A 47 0.55 12.51 -7.23
C ASN A 47 0.35 12.64 -5.73
N HIS A 48 0.76 11.64 -4.96
CA HIS A 48 0.62 11.59 -3.51
C HIS A 48 1.92 11.90 -2.75
N ALA A 49 3.03 12.16 -3.46
CA ALA A 49 4.37 12.26 -2.87
C ALA A 49 4.49 13.28 -1.71
N LEU A 50 3.70 14.35 -1.74
CA LEU A 50 3.68 15.44 -0.75
C LEU A 50 2.28 15.63 -0.12
N GLY A 51 1.41 14.64 -0.29
CA GLY A 51 0.02 14.70 0.17
C GLY A 51 -0.22 13.98 1.50
N ASP A 52 -1.50 13.73 1.77
CA ASP A 52 -1.94 12.95 2.93
C ASP A 52 -1.49 11.49 2.82
N PHE A 53 -0.83 10.99 3.86
CA PHE A 53 -0.27 9.63 3.86
C PHE A 53 -1.35 8.55 3.83
N GLY A 54 -2.50 8.77 4.45
CA GLY A 54 -3.61 7.81 4.45
C GLY A 54 -4.23 7.65 3.07
N ALA A 55 -4.52 8.78 2.41
CA ALA A 55 -4.98 8.77 1.02
C ALA A 55 -3.94 8.08 0.11
N PHE A 56 -2.66 8.31 0.37
CA PHE A 56 -1.59 7.68 -0.38
C PHE A 56 -1.55 6.17 -0.20
N VAL A 57 -1.57 5.66 1.03
CA VAL A 57 -1.58 4.21 1.31
C VAL A 57 -2.78 3.56 0.63
N LYS A 58 -3.98 4.15 0.74
CA LYS A 58 -5.18 3.65 0.07
C LYS A 58 -5.03 3.62 -1.45
N ALA A 59 -4.46 4.68 -2.04
CA ALA A 59 -4.28 4.76 -3.49
C ALA A 59 -3.25 3.75 -4.01
N VAL A 60 -2.07 3.65 -3.39
CA VAL A 60 -1.01 2.73 -3.83
C VAL A 60 -1.42 1.27 -3.66
N SER A 61 -2.14 0.93 -2.59
CA SER A 61 -2.65 -0.41 -2.32
C SER A 61 -3.63 -0.93 -3.38
N ARG A 62 -4.29 -0.03 -4.10
CA ARG A 62 -5.26 -0.34 -5.14
C ARG A 62 -4.66 -0.42 -6.54
N THR A 63 -3.38 -0.07 -6.70
CA THR A 63 -2.74 -0.15 -8.02
C THR A 63 -2.60 -1.60 -8.49
N PRO A 64 -2.81 -1.89 -9.79
CA PRO A 64 -2.64 -3.24 -10.35
C PRO A 64 -1.26 -3.84 -10.06
N SER A 65 -0.20 -3.04 -10.15
CA SER A 65 1.16 -3.50 -9.89
C SER A 65 1.32 -3.99 -8.44
N MET A 66 0.81 -3.25 -7.45
CA MET A 66 0.87 -3.65 -6.04
C MET A 66 0.02 -4.90 -5.77
N LEU A 67 -1.23 -4.93 -6.29
CA LEU A 67 -2.12 -6.07 -6.14
C LEU A 67 -1.54 -7.36 -6.74
N LYS A 68 -0.84 -7.27 -7.88
CA LYS A 68 -0.17 -8.41 -8.51
C LYS A 68 1.09 -8.83 -7.76
N TYR A 69 1.96 -7.86 -7.44
CA TYR A 69 3.26 -8.11 -6.84
C TYR A 69 3.14 -8.85 -5.50
N LEU A 70 2.19 -8.43 -4.67
CA LEU A 70 1.92 -9.04 -3.36
C LEU A 70 0.80 -10.10 -3.40
N ASN A 71 0.38 -10.54 -4.59
CA ASN A 71 -0.65 -11.57 -4.80
C ASN A 71 -2.02 -11.26 -4.18
N ASN A 72 -2.31 -10.00 -3.86
CA ASN A 72 -3.60 -9.64 -3.27
C ASN A 72 -4.76 -9.78 -4.28
N ASN A 73 -4.50 -9.70 -5.59
CA ASN A 73 -5.48 -10.01 -6.63
C ASN A 73 -5.96 -11.48 -6.62
N ARG A 74 -5.26 -12.37 -5.88
CA ARG A 74 -5.62 -13.78 -5.66
C ARG A 74 -6.14 -14.03 -4.24
N ASN A 75 -6.21 -13.00 -3.41
CA ASN A 75 -6.69 -13.06 -2.05
C ASN A 75 -8.22 -13.14 -2.05
N VAL A 76 -8.77 -14.26 -1.60
CA VAL A 76 -10.22 -14.56 -1.66
C VAL A 76 -10.68 -15.15 -0.33
N LYS A 77 -11.98 -14.94 0.01
CA LYS A 77 -12.62 -15.63 1.15
C LYS A 77 -12.40 -17.14 1.05
N PHE A 78 -12.28 -17.81 2.15
CA PHE A 78 -11.95 -19.24 2.32
C PHE A 78 -10.48 -19.62 2.04
N LYS A 79 -9.70 -18.75 1.36
CA LYS A 79 -8.26 -18.93 1.15
C LYS A 79 -7.57 -17.56 1.16
N PRO A 80 -7.55 -16.86 2.30
CA PRO A 80 -6.87 -15.58 2.42
C PRO A 80 -5.38 -15.71 2.12
N ASN A 81 -4.82 -14.69 1.47
CA ASN A 81 -3.39 -14.57 1.21
C ASN A 81 -2.83 -13.43 2.07
N GLU A 82 -1.91 -13.75 2.96
CA GLU A 82 -1.37 -12.82 3.96
C GLU A 82 -0.30 -11.88 3.43
N ASN A 83 0.26 -12.15 2.25
CA ASN A 83 1.45 -11.46 1.77
C ASN A 83 1.28 -9.93 1.75
N PHE A 84 0.21 -9.44 1.13
CA PHE A 84 -0.07 -8.00 1.10
C PHE A 84 -0.28 -7.41 2.51
N ALA A 85 -1.06 -8.08 3.36
CA ALA A 85 -1.32 -7.61 4.72
C ALA A 85 -0.03 -7.55 5.54
N ARG A 86 0.83 -8.54 5.43
CA ARG A 86 2.13 -8.59 6.11
C ARG A 86 3.01 -7.42 5.69
N GLU A 87 3.19 -7.21 4.39
CA GLU A 87 4.01 -6.11 3.87
C GLU A 87 3.43 -4.74 4.22
N LEU A 88 2.11 -4.59 4.20
CA LEU A 88 1.45 -3.36 4.63
C LEU A 88 1.79 -3.00 6.07
N LEU A 89 1.73 -3.97 6.97
CA LEU A 89 2.01 -3.75 8.39
C LEU A 89 3.51 -3.58 8.65
N GLU A 90 4.33 -4.44 8.08
CA GLU A 90 5.75 -4.54 8.38
C GLU A 90 6.59 -3.46 7.69
N LEU A 91 6.43 -3.32 6.35
CA LEU A 91 7.31 -2.47 5.56
C LEU A 91 6.73 -1.10 5.26
N PHE A 92 5.39 -0.99 5.19
CA PHE A 92 4.76 0.23 4.69
C PHE A 92 4.21 1.13 5.80
N THR A 93 3.87 0.59 7.00
CA THR A 93 3.14 1.39 7.97
C THR A 93 3.61 1.29 9.43
N LEU A 94 3.64 0.11 10.06
CA LEU A 94 3.86 -0.02 11.50
C LEU A 94 5.29 -0.42 11.88
N GLY A 95 5.96 -1.19 11.03
CA GLY A 95 7.23 -1.82 11.37
C GLY A 95 7.05 -3.07 12.25
N LEU A 96 8.09 -3.89 12.32
CA LEU A 96 8.11 -5.15 13.08
C LEU A 96 7.77 -4.94 14.56
N GLY A 97 7.03 -5.89 15.15
CA GLY A 97 6.76 -5.95 16.59
C GLY A 97 5.56 -5.12 17.05
N ASN A 98 4.86 -4.41 16.15
CA ASN A 98 3.72 -3.55 16.49
C ASN A 98 2.36 -4.17 16.12
N TYR A 99 2.33 -5.45 15.81
CA TYR A 99 1.14 -6.25 15.45
C TYR A 99 1.39 -7.73 15.75
N SER A 100 0.35 -8.52 15.83
CA SER A 100 0.41 -9.97 16.00
C SER A 100 0.22 -10.72 14.68
N GLU A 101 0.57 -12.02 14.66
CA GLU A 101 0.23 -12.90 13.53
C GLU A 101 -1.28 -13.02 13.30
N GLN A 102 -2.08 -12.87 14.36
CA GLN A 102 -3.54 -12.84 14.21
C GLN A 102 -3.99 -11.56 13.49
N ASP A 103 -3.37 -10.40 13.78
CA ASP A 103 -3.69 -9.16 13.07
C ASP A 103 -3.40 -9.28 11.57
N ILE A 104 -2.30 -9.94 11.19
CA ILE A 104 -2.01 -10.19 9.77
C ILE A 104 -3.12 -11.01 9.11
N LYS A 105 -3.58 -12.09 9.76
CA LYS A 105 -4.66 -12.95 9.23
C LYS A 105 -5.96 -12.20 9.09
N GLU A 106 -6.34 -11.40 10.08
CA GLU A 106 -7.56 -10.61 10.05
C GLU A 106 -7.49 -9.50 8.99
N ALA A 107 -6.35 -8.82 8.86
CA ALA A 107 -6.10 -7.87 7.78
C ALA A 107 -6.18 -8.55 6.41
N ALA A 108 -5.56 -9.72 6.23
CA ALA A 108 -5.65 -10.47 4.98
C ALA A 108 -7.09 -10.79 4.59
N ARG A 109 -7.94 -11.17 5.56
CA ARG A 109 -9.40 -11.38 5.37
C ARG A 109 -10.09 -10.09 4.92
N ALA A 110 -9.72 -8.94 5.49
CA ALA A 110 -10.29 -7.64 5.14
C ALA A 110 -9.93 -7.19 3.70
N PHE A 111 -8.77 -7.59 3.20
CA PHE A 111 -8.33 -7.30 1.82
C PHE A 111 -8.79 -8.34 0.78
N THR A 112 -9.56 -9.36 1.17
CA THR A 112 -10.10 -10.33 0.21
C THR A 112 -10.99 -9.67 -0.83
N GLY A 113 -10.96 -10.16 -2.06
CA GLY A 113 -11.77 -9.65 -3.17
C GLY A 113 -11.23 -8.38 -3.85
N TRP A 114 -10.18 -7.75 -3.31
CA TRP A 114 -9.53 -6.62 -3.99
C TRP A 114 -8.88 -7.08 -5.29
N ASN A 115 -9.19 -6.39 -6.38
CA ASN A 115 -8.74 -6.76 -7.72
C ASN A 115 -8.73 -5.53 -8.64
N PHE A 116 -8.43 -5.73 -9.91
CA PHE A 116 -8.47 -4.70 -10.95
C PHE A 116 -9.07 -5.22 -12.24
N LYS A 117 -9.60 -4.31 -13.06
CA LYS A 117 -10.12 -4.57 -14.40
C LYS A 117 -8.96 -4.57 -15.42
N PRO A 118 -9.18 -5.05 -16.67
CA PRO A 118 -8.15 -5.02 -17.73
C PRO A 118 -7.56 -3.62 -18.02
N ASN A 119 -8.35 -2.57 -17.81
CA ASN A 119 -7.90 -1.17 -17.97
C ASN A 119 -7.11 -0.63 -16.76
N GLY A 120 -6.91 -1.44 -15.72
CA GLY A 120 -6.18 -1.06 -14.50
C GLY A 120 -7.04 -0.45 -13.39
N ASP A 121 -8.33 -0.22 -13.61
CA ASP A 121 -9.21 0.30 -12.56
C ASP A 121 -9.38 -0.69 -11.43
N PHE A 122 -9.30 -0.20 -10.20
CA PHE A 122 -9.60 -1.00 -9.01
C PHE A 122 -11.05 -1.51 -9.02
N ILE A 123 -11.25 -2.74 -8.55
CA ILE A 123 -12.57 -3.33 -8.30
C ILE A 123 -12.57 -4.19 -7.04
N LEU A 124 -13.59 -4.06 -6.22
CA LEU A 124 -13.91 -5.02 -5.17
C LEU A 124 -14.83 -6.12 -5.74
N ARG A 125 -14.34 -7.36 -5.77
CA ARG A 125 -15.14 -8.55 -6.11
C ARG A 125 -15.87 -9.02 -4.86
N THR A 126 -17.08 -8.51 -4.63
CA THR A 126 -17.88 -8.78 -3.42
C THR A 126 -18.12 -10.26 -3.19
N ASN A 127 -18.36 -11.03 -4.26
CA ASN A 127 -18.53 -12.49 -4.19
C ASN A 127 -17.26 -13.24 -3.72
N LYS A 128 -16.10 -12.59 -3.69
CA LYS A 128 -14.80 -13.11 -3.20
C LYS A 128 -14.36 -12.47 -1.89
N HIS A 129 -15.08 -11.45 -1.42
CA HIS A 129 -14.79 -10.77 -0.16
C HIS A 129 -15.32 -11.56 1.05
N ASP A 130 -14.58 -11.54 2.15
CA ASP A 130 -15.00 -12.08 3.44
C ASP A 130 -15.76 -11.00 4.23
N GLU A 131 -17.08 -11.14 4.31
CA GLU A 131 -17.96 -10.20 5.01
C GLU A 131 -18.14 -10.53 6.49
N ASN A 132 -17.53 -11.61 7.00
CA ASN A 132 -17.64 -11.97 8.41
C ASN A 132 -16.92 -10.95 9.30
N PRO A 133 -17.35 -10.80 10.57
CA PRO A 133 -16.63 -9.96 11.53
C PRO A 133 -15.15 -10.34 11.64
N LYS A 134 -14.33 -9.34 11.86
CA LYS A 134 -12.88 -9.43 12.03
C LYS A 134 -12.47 -8.63 13.24
N THR A 135 -11.36 -9.02 13.88
CA THR A 135 -10.76 -8.25 14.98
C THR A 135 -9.34 -7.89 14.58
N PHE A 136 -9.07 -6.60 14.41
CA PHE A 136 -7.78 -6.09 13.97
C PHE A 136 -7.30 -4.99 14.93
N LEU A 137 -6.11 -5.14 15.49
CA LEU A 137 -5.52 -4.24 16.50
C LEU A 137 -6.52 -3.85 17.60
N GLY A 138 -7.27 -4.86 18.11
CA GLY A 138 -8.25 -4.69 19.17
C GLY A 138 -9.61 -4.11 18.76
N ILE A 139 -9.79 -3.75 17.48
CA ILE A 139 -11.05 -3.23 16.94
C ILE A 139 -11.79 -4.34 16.21
N SER A 140 -13.03 -4.60 16.62
CA SER A 140 -13.88 -5.65 16.04
C SER A 140 -15.01 -5.06 15.21
N GLY A 141 -15.33 -5.71 14.07
CA GLY A 141 -16.43 -5.32 13.20
C GLY A 141 -16.38 -6.01 11.85
N ASN A 142 -17.30 -5.65 10.97
CA ASN A 142 -17.25 -6.06 9.57
C ASN A 142 -16.23 -5.16 8.81
N LEU A 143 -14.94 -5.38 9.07
CA LEU A 143 -13.85 -4.54 8.56
C LEU A 143 -13.53 -4.90 7.12
N GLY A 144 -13.47 -3.89 6.25
CA GLY A 144 -12.88 -3.98 4.91
C GLY A 144 -11.42 -3.47 4.88
N GLY A 145 -10.78 -3.51 3.71
CA GLY A 145 -9.39 -3.08 3.56
C GLY A 145 -9.15 -1.61 3.91
N ASP A 146 -10.11 -0.72 3.61
CA ASP A 146 -10.00 0.70 3.97
C ASP A 146 -10.07 0.91 5.48
N ASP A 147 -10.94 0.17 6.17
CA ASP A 147 -11.05 0.23 7.63
C ASP A 147 -9.75 -0.21 8.30
N VAL A 148 -9.12 -1.27 7.79
CA VAL A 148 -7.80 -1.73 8.25
C VAL A 148 -6.76 -0.62 8.10
N ILE A 149 -6.69 0.05 6.95
CA ILE A 149 -5.77 1.18 6.74
C ILE A 149 -6.09 2.31 7.72
N ASP A 150 -7.35 2.69 7.91
CA ASP A 150 -7.75 3.75 8.83
C ASP A 150 -7.41 3.43 10.30
N ILE A 151 -7.51 2.15 10.70
CA ILE A 151 -7.10 1.69 12.02
C ILE A 151 -5.58 1.80 12.19
N ILE A 152 -4.79 1.40 11.18
CA ILE A 152 -3.33 1.53 11.17
C ILE A 152 -2.91 2.99 11.34
N LEU A 153 -3.52 3.90 10.62
CA LEU A 153 -3.18 5.34 10.64
C LEU A 153 -3.44 6.00 12.00
N LYS A 154 -4.31 5.43 12.83
CA LYS A 154 -4.56 5.90 14.20
C LYS A 154 -3.49 5.43 15.19
N GLN A 155 -2.64 4.49 14.80
CA GLN A 155 -1.56 4.01 15.66
C GLN A 155 -0.39 5.01 15.65
N ARG A 156 0.06 5.42 16.83
CA ARG A 156 1.24 6.29 16.98
C ARG A 156 2.48 5.72 16.29
N GLN A 157 2.66 4.42 16.34
CA GLN A 157 3.75 3.67 15.71
C GLN A 157 3.83 3.90 14.20
N CYS A 158 2.68 4.08 13.53
CA CYS A 158 2.65 4.38 12.10
C CYS A 158 3.34 5.70 11.79
N ALA A 159 3.00 6.77 12.51
CA ALA A 159 3.64 8.08 12.35
C ALA A 159 5.13 8.01 12.67
N GLU A 160 5.51 7.39 13.78
CA GLU A 160 6.92 7.24 14.19
C GLU A 160 7.74 6.47 13.14
N PHE A 161 7.21 5.37 12.63
CA PHE A 161 7.88 4.55 11.63
C PHE A 161 8.13 5.31 10.32
N ILE A 162 7.11 6.00 9.81
CA ILE A 162 7.23 6.77 8.56
C ILE A 162 8.14 7.99 8.74
N CYS A 163 7.99 8.75 9.82
CA CYS A 163 8.88 9.89 10.11
C CYS A 163 10.34 9.46 10.23
N LYS A 164 10.60 8.33 10.89
CA LYS A 164 11.95 7.76 10.99
C LYS A 164 12.51 7.40 9.61
N LYS A 165 11.72 6.76 8.73
CA LYS A 165 12.16 6.44 7.36
C LYS A 165 12.50 7.70 6.56
N ILE A 166 11.66 8.73 6.63
CA ILE A 166 11.90 10.01 5.95
C ILE A 166 13.18 10.65 6.50
N TYR A 167 13.30 10.76 7.82
CA TYR A 167 14.48 11.33 8.45
C TYR A 167 15.77 10.63 8.01
N THR A 168 15.82 9.30 8.11
CA THR A 168 17.01 8.50 7.75
C THR A 168 17.37 8.59 6.25
N TYR A 169 16.39 8.89 5.40
CA TYR A 169 16.63 9.00 3.95
C TYR A 169 17.20 10.37 3.55
N PHE A 170 16.86 11.44 4.29
CA PHE A 170 17.21 12.81 3.91
C PHE A 170 18.31 13.44 4.80
N VAL A 171 18.56 12.89 5.98
CA VAL A 171 19.53 13.33 6.97
C VAL A 171 20.54 12.24 7.29
#